data_ae208bdcfd49abe277797f702ea0c344
#
_entry.id   ae208bdcfd49abe277797f702ea0c344
#
_cell.length_a   1.000
_cell.length_b   1.000
_cell.length_c   1.000
_cell.angle_alpha   90.00
_cell.angle_beta   90.00
_cell.angle_gamma   90.00
#
_symmetry.space_group_name_H-M   'P 1'
#
loop_
_entity.id
_entity.type
_entity.pdbx_description
1 polymer ?
#
loop_
_entity_poly.entity_id
_entity_poly.type
_entity_poly.pdbx_seq_one_letter_code
_entity_poly.pdbx_strand_id
1 'polypeptide(L)'
;MRKLILSIIVCFGLISLHAQDTTLHEYVGTYTFPEGGPVTTVDVKLENGSLVASSTAGSSPLERISKDTFNLVTYNGKVYFSRDSTKKVSGIKIEVEDTILEGKKESLDLVIFDNAKYSPWKRKYRV
;
A
#
# COMPACT_ATOMS: atom_id res chain seq x y z
N MET A 1 29.54 21.98 40.01
CA MET A 1 30.18 21.05 39.10
C MET A 1 29.36 19.82 38.80
N ARG A 2 28.77 19.28 39.79
CA ARG A 2 27.97 18.07 39.56
C ARG A 2 26.69 18.33 38.82
N LYS A 3 26.29 19.56 38.74
CA LYS A 3 25.04 19.93 38.10
C LYS A 3 25.08 19.85 36.58
N LEU A 4 26.25 19.79 36.03
CA LEU A 4 26.39 19.76 34.58
C LEU A 4 26.07 18.41 33.98
N ILE A 5 26.01 17.38 34.79
CA ILE A 5 25.80 16.03 34.30
C ILE A 5 24.34 15.77 34.01
N LEU A 6 23.45 16.50 34.65
CA LEU A 6 22.04 16.30 34.51
C LEU A 6 21.45 16.84 33.22
N SER A 7 22.19 17.67 32.53
CA SER A 7 21.68 18.36 31.36
C SER A 7 21.71 17.50 30.08
N ILE A 8 22.43 16.42 30.11
CA ILE A 8 22.70 15.66 28.91
C ILE A 8 21.62 14.58 28.65
N ILE A 9 20.87 14.25 29.67
CA ILE A 9 19.96 13.11 29.58
C ILE A 9 18.67 13.42 28.83
N VAL A 10 18.36 14.69 28.70
CA VAL A 10 17.07 15.10 28.17
C VAL A 10 16.95 14.96 26.65
N CYS A 11 18.09 14.86 25.97
CA CYS A 11 18.05 14.87 24.51
C CYS A 11 17.76 13.52 23.85
N PHE A 12 17.63 12.47 24.62
CA PHE A 12 17.50 11.15 24.02
C PHE A 12 16.07 10.70 23.75
N GLY A 13 15.11 11.48 24.11
CA GLY A 13 13.76 11.03 24.07
C GLY A 13 12.99 11.32 22.79
N LEU A 14 13.62 11.95 21.82
CA LEU A 14 12.84 12.52 20.73
C LEU A 14 13.00 11.85 19.38
N ILE A 15 13.66 10.72 19.32
CA ILE A 15 14.06 10.18 18.02
C ILE A 15 13.17 9.06 17.50
N SER A 16 12.19 8.62 18.26
CA SER A 16 11.54 7.37 17.92
C SER A 16 10.19 7.49 17.23
N LEU A 17 9.83 8.65 16.73
CA LEU A 17 8.48 8.84 16.25
C LEU A 17 8.26 8.62 14.76
N HIS A 18 9.29 8.34 14.02
CA HIS A 18 9.14 8.31 12.56
C HIS A 18 9.12 6.92 11.95
N ALA A 19 9.24 5.90 12.75
CA ALA A 19 9.34 4.54 12.22
C ALA A 19 8.00 3.96 11.78
N GLN A 20 6.89 4.58 12.17
CA GLN A 20 5.59 4.01 11.91
C GLN A 20 5.10 4.22 10.48
N ASP A 21 5.53 5.31 9.87
CA ASP A 21 5.04 5.64 8.54
C ASP A 21 5.57 4.72 7.47
N THR A 22 6.77 4.17 7.68
CA THR A 22 7.36 3.29 6.67
C THR A 22 6.64 1.97 6.54
N THR A 23 5.98 1.49 7.59
CA THR A 23 5.29 0.21 7.51
C THR A 23 4.04 0.28 6.66
N LEU A 24 3.40 1.44 6.57
CA LEU A 24 2.20 1.59 5.75
C LEU A 24 2.54 1.74 4.28
N HIS A 25 3.73 2.19 3.96
CA HIS A 25 4.15 2.32 2.57
C HIS A 25 4.16 0.99 1.83
N GLU A 26 4.31 -0.10 2.54
CA GLU A 26 4.31 -1.42 1.90
C GLU A 26 3.00 -1.71 1.17
N TYR A 27 1.92 -1.13 1.65
CA TYR A 27 0.60 -1.41 1.10
C TYR A 27 0.22 -0.46 -0.03
N VAL A 28 0.96 0.61 -0.21
CA VAL A 28 0.66 1.62 -1.22
C VAL A 28 0.91 1.06 -2.61
N GLY A 29 -0.04 1.27 -3.51
CA GLY A 29 0.09 0.82 -4.88
C GLY A 29 -1.26 0.62 -5.52
N THR A 30 -1.23 0.16 -6.77
CA THR A 30 -2.43 -0.14 -7.52
C THR A 30 -2.64 -1.65 -7.53
N TYR A 31 -3.86 -2.05 -7.24
CA TYR A 31 -4.23 -3.46 -7.21
C TYR A 31 -5.25 -3.70 -8.31
N THR A 32 -5.01 -4.73 -9.13
CA THR A 32 -5.90 -5.07 -10.24
C THR A 32 -6.69 -6.33 -9.92
N PHE A 33 -7.94 -6.31 -10.35
CA PHE A 33 -8.90 -7.39 -10.09
C PHE A 33 -9.38 -7.98 -11.40
N PRO A 34 -9.87 -9.22 -11.39
CA PRO A 34 -10.41 -9.82 -12.61
C PRO A 34 -11.58 -9.03 -13.17
N GLU A 35 -11.70 -9.06 -14.47
CA GLU A 35 -12.82 -8.39 -15.14
C GLU A 35 -14.13 -9.07 -14.79
N GLY A 36 -15.21 -8.28 -14.85
CA GLY A 36 -16.53 -8.78 -14.55
C GLY A 36 -16.99 -8.48 -13.14
N GLY A 37 -16.12 -7.99 -12.29
CA GLY A 37 -16.48 -7.61 -10.93
C GLY A 37 -16.89 -6.15 -10.84
N PRO A 38 -17.28 -5.73 -9.64
CA PRO A 38 -17.73 -4.35 -9.44
C PRO A 38 -16.61 -3.31 -9.57
N VAL A 39 -15.37 -3.72 -9.37
CA VAL A 39 -14.22 -2.84 -9.58
C VAL A 39 -13.14 -3.64 -10.28
N THR A 40 -12.36 -2.95 -11.09
CA THR A 40 -11.22 -3.56 -11.79
C THR A 40 -9.90 -3.14 -11.21
N THR A 41 -9.85 -1.97 -10.58
CA THR A 41 -8.62 -1.50 -9.92
C THR A 41 -8.97 -0.79 -8.64
N VAL A 42 -8.06 -0.90 -7.67
CA VAL A 42 -8.14 -0.14 -6.43
C VAL A 42 -6.76 0.45 -6.17
N ASP A 43 -6.72 1.75 -5.97
CA ASP A 43 -5.49 2.44 -5.60
C ASP A 43 -5.44 2.61 -4.09
N VAL A 44 -4.36 2.16 -3.49
CA VAL A 44 -4.13 2.35 -2.07
C VAL A 44 -3.06 3.41 -1.91
N LYS A 45 -3.39 4.47 -1.23
CA LYS A 45 -2.51 5.61 -1.05
C LYS A 45 -2.39 5.96 0.42
N LEU A 46 -1.31 6.65 0.75
CA LEU A 46 -1.08 7.14 2.10
C LEU A 46 -1.45 8.61 2.13
N GLU A 47 -2.45 8.95 2.93
CA GLU A 47 -2.91 10.34 3.09
C GLU A 47 -2.95 10.66 4.58
N ASN A 48 -2.23 11.70 4.97
CA ASN A 48 -2.21 12.16 6.36
C ASN A 48 -1.86 11.05 7.35
N GLY A 49 -0.95 10.18 6.96
CA GLY A 49 -0.51 9.10 7.83
C GLY A 49 -1.43 7.89 7.87
N SER A 50 -2.47 7.87 7.06
CA SER A 50 -3.41 6.76 7.00
C SER A 50 -3.56 6.26 5.58
N LEU A 51 -3.87 4.98 5.45
CA LEU A 51 -4.13 4.42 4.12
C LEU A 51 -5.55 4.75 3.68
N VAL A 52 -5.69 5.02 2.39
CA VAL A 52 -6.98 5.25 1.75
C VAL A 52 -7.05 4.41 0.51
N ALA A 53 -8.12 3.64 0.37
CA ALA A 53 -8.38 2.85 -0.82
C ALA A 53 -9.37 3.60 -1.71
N SER A 54 -9.06 3.71 -2.99
CA SER A 54 -9.90 4.44 -3.95
C SER A 54 -10.15 3.59 -5.17
N SER A 55 -11.37 3.65 -5.68
CA SER A 55 -11.76 2.94 -6.91
C SER A 55 -12.85 3.73 -7.61
N THR A 56 -13.34 3.20 -8.72
CA THR A 56 -14.48 3.81 -9.40
C THR A 56 -15.74 3.75 -8.55
N ALA A 57 -15.80 2.84 -7.59
CA ALA A 57 -16.94 2.75 -6.68
C ALA A 57 -16.89 3.78 -5.55
N GLY A 58 -15.74 4.40 -5.34
CA GLY A 58 -15.57 5.40 -4.29
C GLY A 58 -14.28 5.19 -3.52
N SER A 59 -14.14 5.93 -2.43
CA SER A 59 -12.96 5.89 -1.58
C SER A 59 -13.34 5.55 -0.15
N SER A 60 -12.41 4.96 0.56
CA SER A 60 -12.60 4.65 1.96
C SER A 60 -11.27 4.68 2.70
N PRO A 61 -11.24 5.26 3.89
CA PRO A 61 -10.07 5.11 4.73
C PRO A 61 -9.94 3.66 5.19
N LEU A 62 -8.72 3.26 5.47
CA LEU A 62 -8.41 1.94 5.98
C LEU A 62 -7.90 2.08 7.40
N GLU A 63 -8.55 1.40 8.33
CA GLU A 63 -8.13 1.39 9.73
C GLU A 63 -7.48 0.07 10.05
N ARG A 64 -6.28 0.13 10.60
CA ARG A 64 -5.53 -1.08 10.87
C ARG A 64 -6.15 -1.88 12.03
N ILE A 65 -6.38 -3.14 11.79
CA ILE A 65 -6.83 -4.07 12.82
C ILE A 65 -5.66 -4.88 13.34
N SER A 66 -4.88 -5.42 12.43
CA SER A 66 -3.72 -6.22 12.76
C SER A 66 -2.78 -6.16 11.57
N LYS A 67 -1.69 -6.92 11.61
CA LYS A 67 -0.75 -6.94 10.50
C LYS A 67 -1.49 -7.41 9.24
N ASP A 68 -1.37 -6.63 8.19
CA ASP A 68 -1.96 -6.94 6.89
C ASP A 68 -3.48 -6.98 6.86
N THR A 69 -4.14 -6.56 7.94
CA THR A 69 -5.62 -6.56 8.00
C THR A 69 -6.12 -5.19 8.41
N PHE A 70 -7.09 -4.68 7.65
CA PHE A 70 -7.63 -3.34 7.83
C PHE A 70 -9.15 -3.37 7.72
N ASN A 71 -9.79 -2.43 8.38
CA ASN A 71 -11.21 -2.16 8.17
C ASN A 71 -11.37 -1.23 6.98
N LEU A 72 -12.31 -1.58 6.10
CA LEU A 72 -12.72 -0.69 5.00
C LEU A 72 -13.90 0.13 5.53
N VAL A 73 -13.58 1.29 6.07
CA VAL A 73 -14.50 2.01 6.95
C VAL A 73 -15.80 2.41 6.26
N THR A 74 -15.70 3.01 5.09
CA THR A 74 -16.88 3.53 4.39
C THR A 74 -17.86 2.44 4.01
N TYR A 75 -17.37 1.25 3.71
CA TYR A 75 -18.19 0.15 3.22
C TYR A 75 -18.43 -0.92 4.27
N ASN A 76 -17.98 -0.67 5.47
CA ASN A 76 -18.11 -1.64 6.57
C ASN A 76 -17.58 -3.01 6.19
N GLY A 77 -16.43 -3.01 5.53
CA GLY A 77 -15.81 -4.23 5.06
C GLY A 77 -14.45 -4.45 5.66
N LYS A 78 -13.76 -5.45 5.14
CA LYS A 78 -12.40 -5.76 5.57
C LYS A 78 -11.49 -5.92 4.39
N VAL A 79 -10.22 -5.58 4.62
CA VAL A 79 -9.18 -5.68 3.61
C VAL A 79 -8.05 -6.51 4.19
N TYR A 80 -7.64 -7.51 3.44
CA TYR A 80 -6.51 -8.36 3.81
C TYR A 80 -5.46 -8.25 2.73
N PHE A 81 -4.25 -7.92 3.12
CA PHE A 81 -3.13 -7.89 2.17
C PHE A 81 -2.37 -9.19 2.24
N SER A 82 -1.97 -9.71 1.10
CA SER A 82 -1.19 -10.93 1.04
C SER A 82 0.24 -10.60 0.62
N ARG A 83 1.15 -11.48 0.99
CA ARG A 83 2.58 -11.29 0.72
C ARG A 83 3.11 -12.46 -0.09
N ASP A 84 4.13 -12.16 -0.89
CA ASP A 84 4.78 -13.20 -1.69
C ASP A 84 5.90 -13.88 -0.86
N SER A 85 6.66 -14.72 -1.53
CA SER A 85 7.74 -15.46 -0.87
C SER A 85 8.85 -14.56 -0.35
N THR A 86 8.97 -13.34 -0.87
CA THR A 86 9.95 -12.37 -0.40
C THR A 86 9.39 -11.49 0.71
N LYS A 87 8.17 -11.77 1.17
CA LYS A 87 7.47 -11.03 2.22
C LYS A 87 7.04 -9.63 1.81
N LYS A 88 6.98 -9.38 0.52
CA LYS A 88 6.45 -8.12 0.00
C LYS A 88 4.97 -8.26 -0.25
N VAL A 89 4.25 -7.17 -0.03
CA VAL A 89 2.81 -7.15 -0.30
C VAL A 89 2.59 -7.34 -1.79
N SER A 90 1.85 -8.37 -2.15
CA SER A 90 1.66 -8.75 -3.54
C SER A 90 0.20 -8.83 -3.96
N GLY A 91 -0.73 -8.85 -3.02
CA GLY A 91 -2.14 -8.97 -3.34
C GLY A 91 -3.03 -8.38 -2.28
N ILE A 92 -4.31 -8.35 -2.58
CA ILE A 92 -5.31 -7.78 -1.72
C ILE A 92 -6.58 -8.61 -1.82
N LYS A 93 -7.27 -8.76 -0.70
CA LYS A 93 -8.57 -9.39 -0.65
C LYS A 93 -9.50 -8.44 0.08
N ILE A 94 -10.61 -8.11 -0.55
CA ILE A 94 -11.60 -7.19 0.02
C ILE A 94 -12.89 -7.94 0.24
N GLU A 95 -13.41 -7.86 1.46
CA GLU A 95 -14.69 -8.48 1.82
C GLU A 95 -15.66 -7.39 2.23
N VAL A 96 -16.75 -7.28 1.48
CA VAL A 96 -17.83 -6.36 1.81
C VAL A 96 -19.11 -7.15 1.69
N GLU A 97 -19.80 -7.34 2.81
CA GLU A 97 -21.02 -8.12 2.89
C GLU A 97 -20.76 -9.53 2.32
N ASP A 98 -21.45 -9.92 1.28
CA ASP A 98 -21.29 -11.25 0.67
C ASP A 98 -20.31 -11.25 -0.48
N THR A 99 -19.70 -10.12 -0.77
CA THR A 99 -18.82 -9.99 -1.91
C THR A 99 -17.38 -10.11 -1.47
N ILE A 100 -16.62 -10.95 -2.16
CA ILE A 100 -15.20 -11.12 -1.95
C ILE A 100 -14.48 -10.79 -3.24
N LEU A 101 -13.55 -9.86 -3.17
CA LEU A 101 -12.74 -9.44 -4.32
C LEU A 101 -11.29 -9.74 -4.02
N GLU A 102 -10.62 -10.39 -4.97
CA GLU A 102 -9.20 -10.68 -4.83
C GLU A 102 -8.45 -10.08 -5.99
N GLY A 103 -7.44 -9.30 -5.68
CA GLY A 103 -6.65 -8.62 -6.69
C GLY A 103 -5.17 -8.79 -6.45
N LYS A 104 -4.40 -8.39 -7.44
CA LYS A 104 -2.94 -8.46 -7.38
C LYS A 104 -2.36 -7.07 -7.46
N LYS A 105 -1.32 -6.85 -6.68
CA LYS A 105 -0.60 -5.58 -6.70
C LYS A 105 0.23 -5.51 -7.97
N GLU A 106 0.13 -4.39 -8.67
CA GLU A 106 0.99 -4.15 -9.82
C GLU A 106 2.41 -3.95 -9.34
N SER A 107 3.34 -4.62 -10.00
CA SER A 107 4.74 -4.48 -9.65
C SER A 107 5.41 -3.49 -10.57
N LEU A 108 6.41 -2.82 -10.04
CA LEU A 108 7.18 -1.87 -10.82
C LEU A 108 7.92 -2.57 -11.95
N ASP A 109 8.38 -3.77 -11.69
CA ASP A 109 9.10 -4.54 -12.70
C ASP A 109 8.23 -4.84 -13.90
N LEU A 110 6.98 -5.14 -13.65
CA LEU A 110 6.05 -5.42 -14.73
C LEU A 110 5.81 -4.18 -15.59
N VAL A 111 5.65 -3.04 -14.95
CA VAL A 111 5.42 -1.78 -15.66
C VAL A 111 6.62 -1.41 -16.51
N ILE A 112 7.81 -1.55 -15.96
CA ILE A 112 9.04 -1.24 -16.70
C ILE A 112 9.18 -2.16 -17.91
N PHE A 113 8.86 -3.41 -17.72
CA PHE A 113 8.96 -4.40 -18.79
C PHE A 113 8.00 -4.08 -19.93
N ASP A 114 6.79 -3.70 -19.60
CA ASP A 114 5.80 -3.33 -20.60
C ASP A 114 6.24 -2.11 -21.39
N ASN A 115 6.74 -1.12 -20.70
CA ASN A 115 7.21 0.10 -21.35
C ASN A 115 8.34 -0.19 -22.33
N ALA A 116 9.26 -1.05 -21.95
CA ALA A 116 10.35 -1.42 -22.82
C ALA A 116 9.84 -2.16 -24.06
N LYS A 117 8.82 -2.94 -23.88
CA LYS A 117 8.25 -3.73 -24.95
C LYS A 117 7.54 -2.89 -26.00
N TYR A 118 6.85 -1.86 -25.56
CA TYR A 118 6.03 -1.05 -26.45
C TYR A 118 6.67 0.25 -26.86
N SER A 119 7.91 0.45 -26.49
CA SER A 119 8.59 1.70 -26.77
C SER A 119 8.87 1.86 -28.26
N PRO A 120 8.35 2.89 -28.92
CA PRO A 120 8.59 3.06 -30.36
C PRO A 120 10.03 3.39 -30.70
N TRP A 121 10.72 4.09 -29.80
CA TRP A 121 12.11 4.41 -30.07
C TRP A 121 12.97 3.15 -30.13
N LYS A 122 12.58 2.15 -29.39
CA LYS A 122 13.31 0.90 -29.37
C LYS A 122 13.25 0.19 -30.71
N ARG A 123 12.13 0.29 -31.39
CA ARG A 123 12.01 -0.31 -32.71
C ARG A 123 12.83 0.42 -33.74
N LYS A 124 12.93 1.73 -33.59
CA LYS A 124 13.75 2.51 -34.54
C LYS A 124 15.19 2.09 -34.52
N TYR A 125 15.72 1.80 -33.37
CA TYR A 125 17.12 1.48 -33.27
C TYR A 125 17.45 0.05 -33.65
N ARG A 126 16.45 -0.72 -33.88
CA ARG A 126 16.68 -2.09 -34.28
C ARG A 126 17.01 -2.25 -35.74
N VAL A 127 16.72 -1.25 -36.45
CA VAL A 127 17.07 -1.25 -37.86
C VAL A 127 18.58 -1.14 -38.06
#